data_089167543c0bf89ed15a7e5ce775dc3f
#
_entry.id   089167543c0bf89ed15a7e5ce775dc3f
#
_cell.length_a   1.000
_cell.length_b   1.000
_cell.length_c   1.000
_cell.angle_alpha   90.00
_cell.angle_beta   90.00
_cell.angle_gamma   90.00
#
_symmetry.space_group_name_H-M   'P 1'
#
loop_
_entity.id
_entity.type
_entity.pdbx_description
1 polymer ?
#
loop_
_entity_poly.entity_id
_entity_poly.type
_entity_poly.pdbx_seq_one_letter_code
_entity_poly.pdbx_strand_id
1 'polypeptide(L)'
;MTTIEVTIGDITTQRVDAIVNAANSSLLGGGGVDGAIHRAGGPAILAECRLLRETSLPSGLESGAAVATTGGDLPAQWVIHTVGPVYAPGEDRSSVLRSCYTRSLRLAHALGAASVAFPLISGGAYGWPVDDAVQQQVRAVKGADSTVESVTLVAFSSRIADITRRILA
;
A
#
# COMPACT_ATOMS: atom_id res chain seq x y z
N MET A 1 10.10 10.69 -15.06
CA MET A 1 8.95 11.29 -14.37
C MET A 1 7.90 10.23 -14.11
N THR A 2 7.37 10.17 -12.91
CA THR A 2 6.36 9.17 -12.56
C THR A 2 4.99 9.58 -13.08
N THR A 3 4.31 8.69 -13.79
CA THR A 3 2.93 8.86 -14.19
C THR A 3 2.01 8.35 -13.08
N ILE A 4 1.01 9.14 -12.70
CA ILE A 4 0.05 8.76 -11.66
C ILE A 4 -1.33 8.62 -12.29
N GLU A 5 -1.94 7.44 -12.14
CA GLU A 5 -3.27 7.13 -12.65
C GLU A 5 -4.18 6.73 -11.50
N VAL A 6 -5.48 6.96 -11.68
CA VAL A 6 -6.53 6.55 -10.74
C VAL A 6 -7.44 5.56 -11.43
N THR A 7 -7.69 4.44 -10.79
CA THR A 7 -8.64 3.44 -11.31
C THR A 7 -9.60 3.00 -10.21
N ILE A 8 -10.81 2.61 -10.60
CA ILE A 8 -11.78 1.98 -9.70
C ILE A 8 -11.68 0.48 -9.91
N GLY A 9 -11.57 -0.28 -8.83
CA GLY A 9 -11.60 -1.73 -8.97
C GLY A 9 -10.89 -2.47 -7.86
N ASP A 10 -10.45 -3.68 -8.21
CA ASP A 10 -9.82 -4.63 -7.31
C ASP A 10 -8.30 -4.56 -7.49
N ILE A 11 -7.59 -4.26 -6.39
CA ILE A 11 -6.12 -4.16 -6.45
C ILE A 11 -5.47 -5.50 -6.80
N THR A 12 -6.13 -6.62 -6.50
CA THR A 12 -5.57 -7.95 -6.75
C THR A 12 -5.55 -8.33 -8.23
N THR A 13 -6.24 -7.57 -9.08
CA THR A 13 -6.26 -7.80 -10.52
C THR A 13 -5.34 -6.87 -11.31
N GLN A 14 -4.66 -5.95 -10.65
CA GLN A 14 -3.79 -4.97 -11.30
C GLN A 14 -2.52 -5.65 -11.84
N ARG A 15 -2.23 -5.40 -13.11
CA ARG A 15 -1.04 -5.91 -13.79
C ARG A 15 0.09 -4.89 -13.63
N VAL A 16 0.80 -4.99 -12.53
CA VAL A 16 1.90 -4.11 -12.15
C VAL A 16 3.03 -4.96 -11.59
N ASP A 17 4.22 -4.38 -11.45
CA ASP A 17 5.35 -5.10 -10.89
C ASP A 17 5.19 -5.35 -9.39
N ALA A 18 4.63 -4.38 -8.67
CA ALA A 18 4.40 -4.50 -7.23
C ALA A 18 3.01 -3.99 -6.84
N ILE A 19 2.31 -4.77 -6.02
CA ILE A 19 1.05 -4.38 -5.39
C ILE A 19 1.35 -4.07 -3.93
N VAL A 20 0.90 -2.91 -3.46
CA VAL A 20 1.07 -2.53 -2.05
C VAL A 20 -0.12 -3.03 -1.24
N ASN A 21 0.18 -3.68 -0.13
CA ASN A 21 -0.80 -4.21 0.83
C ASN A 21 -0.89 -3.29 2.04
N ALA A 22 -2.10 -2.95 2.43
CA ALA A 22 -2.38 -2.28 3.70
C ALA A 22 -2.45 -3.36 4.80
N ALA A 23 -1.30 -3.73 5.33
CA ALA A 23 -1.13 -4.81 6.29
C ALA A 23 -1.36 -4.32 7.73
N ASN A 24 -1.52 -5.27 8.64
CA ASN A 24 -1.35 -5.00 10.07
C ASN A 24 0.08 -5.36 10.50
N SER A 25 0.44 -4.98 11.72
CA SER A 25 1.82 -5.17 12.21
C SER A 25 2.23 -6.64 12.30
N SER A 26 1.28 -7.56 12.46
CA SER A 26 1.59 -8.99 12.53
C SER A 26 2.05 -9.58 11.20
N LEU A 27 1.68 -9.00 10.07
CA LEU A 27 1.90 -9.52 8.69
C LEU A 27 1.21 -10.86 8.43
N LEU A 28 0.38 -11.35 9.32
CA LEU A 28 -0.19 -12.70 9.25
C LEU A 28 -1.59 -12.75 8.66
N GLY A 29 -1.99 -11.70 7.95
CA GLY A 29 -3.29 -11.60 7.30
C GLY A 29 -4.30 -10.85 8.14
N GLY A 30 -5.46 -10.60 7.56
CA GLY A 30 -6.54 -9.86 8.18
C GLY A 30 -7.71 -9.71 7.23
N GLY A 31 -8.53 -8.69 7.44
CA GLY A 31 -9.66 -8.39 6.58
C GLY A 31 -9.35 -7.37 5.49
N GLY A 32 -10.37 -6.91 4.79
CA GLY A 32 -10.25 -5.87 3.77
C GLY A 32 -9.26 -6.21 2.66
N VAL A 33 -8.45 -5.24 2.29
CA VAL A 33 -7.42 -5.39 1.23
C VAL A 33 -6.42 -6.48 1.59
N ASP A 34 -5.98 -6.54 2.84
CA ASP A 34 -5.02 -7.56 3.31
C ASP A 34 -5.57 -8.97 3.08
N GLY A 35 -6.80 -9.23 3.49
CA GLY A 35 -7.44 -10.52 3.26
C GLY A 35 -7.61 -10.84 1.77
N ALA A 36 -7.99 -9.86 0.96
CA ALA A 36 -8.15 -10.04 -0.47
C ALA A 36 -6.82 -10.40 -1.15
N ILE A 37 -5.74 -9.73 -0.79
CA ILE A 37 -4.41 -10.00 -1.34
C ILE A 37 -3.94 -11.41 -0.96
N HIS A 38 -4.10 -11.81 0.29
CA HIS A 38 -3.72 -13.16 0.72
C HIS A 38 -4.54 -14.24 0.02
N ARG A 39 -5.86 -14.03 -0.15
CA ARG A 39 -6.71 -15.01 -0.86
C ARG A 39 -6.32 -15.15 -2.33
N ALA A 40 -6.15 -14.02 -3.01
CA ALA A 40 -5.82 -14.03 -4.45
C ALA A 40 -4.38 -14.48 -4.70
N GLY A 41 -3.45 -14.15 -3.83
CA GLY A 41 -2.05 -14.48 -4.00
C GLY A 41 -1.67 -15.89 -3.56
N GLY A 42 -2.53 -16.53 -2.80
CA GLY A 42 -2.27 -17.90 -2.32
C GLY A 42 -1.30 -17.98 -1.15
N PRO A 43 -0.96 -19.20 -0.70
CA PRO A 43 -0.25 -19.42 0.56
C PRO A 43 1.22 -18.96 0.56
N ALA A 44 1.82 -18.76 -0.60
CA ALA A 44 3.24 -18.38 -0.67
C ALA A 44 3.50 -17.00 -0.02
N ILE A 45 2.56 -16.07 -0.13
CA ILE A 45 2.69 -14.74 0.50
C ILE A 45 2.75 -14.89 2.02
N LEU A 46 1.81 -15.63 2.60
CA LEU A 46 1.78 -15.84 4.05
C LEU A 46 3.02 -16.59 4.55
N ALA A 47 3.51 -17.55 3.78
CA ALA A 47 4.72 -18.29 4.15
C ALA A 47 5.93 -17.36 4.27
N GLU A 48 6.10 -16.42 3.32
CA GLU A 48 7.19 -15.44 3.41
C GLU A 48 6.97 -14.42 4.54
N CYS A 49 5.73 -14.02 4.80
CA CYS A 49 5.42 -13.16 5.95
C CYS A 49 5.78 -13.84 7.27
N ARG A 50 5.47 -15.14 7.41
CA ARG A 50 5.87 -15.92 8.60
C ARG A 50 7.37 -15.99 8.76
N LEU A 51 8.10 -16.17 7.67
CA LEU A 51 9.56 -16.21 7.70
C LEU A 51 10.13 -14.86 8.17
N LEU A 52 9.58 -13.74 7.70
CA LEU A 52 9.96 -12.41 8.17
C LEU A 52 9.73 -12.27 9.69
N ARG A 53 8.60 -12.77 10.20
CA ARG A 53 8.28 -12.72 11.64
C ARG A 53 9.20 -13.62 12.47
N GLU A 54 9.71 -14.69 11.90
CA GLU A 54 10.63 -15.61 12.57
C GLU A 54 12.08 -15.12 12.55
N THR A 55 12.43 -14.21 11.64
CA THR A 55 13.81 -13.76 11.41
C THR A 55 14.00 -12.28 11.72
N SER A 56 13.78 -11.41 10.73
CA SER A 56 14.11 -9.99 10.82
C SER A 56 13.08 -9.13 11.55
N LEU A 57 11.82 -9.60 11.67
CA LEU A 57 10.72 -8.84 12.26
C LEU A 57 10.01 -9.62 13.38
N PRO A 58 10.72 -10.05 14.44
CA PRO A 58 10.09 -10.87 15.48
C PRO A 58 8.98 -10.15 16.25
N SER A 59 9.02 -8.82 16.31
CA SER A 59 7.99 -8.00 16.97
C SER A 59 6.96 -7.43 16.00
N GLY A 60 7.04 -7.78 14.71
CA GLY A 60 6.16 -7.27 13.67
C GLY A 60 6.73 -6.09 12.91
N LEU A 61 5.94 -5.59 11.96
CA LEU A 61 6.29 -4.43 11.15
C LEU A 61 5.70 -3.17 11.81
N GLU A 62 6.53 -2.17 12.04
CA GLU A 62 6.06 -0.91 12.65
C GLU A 62 5.26 -0.06 11.65
N SER A 63 4.40 0.80 12.17
CA SER A 63 3.61 1.72 11.34
C SER A 63 4.54 2.63 10.52
N GLY A 64 4.21 2.80 9.25
CA GLY A 64 4.99 3.62 8.33
C GLY A 64 6.13 2.89 7.63
N ALA A 65 6.48 1.69 8.06
CA ALA A 65 7.53 0.88 7.43
C ALA A 65 6.97 0.02 6.30
N ALA A 66 7.85 -0.54 5.47
CA ALA A 66 7.48 -1.39 4.35
C ALA A 66 8.45 -2.55 4.19
N VAL A 67 7.92 -3.73 3.85
CA VAL A 67 8.70 -4.93 3.51
C VAL A 67 8.09 -5.62 2.31
N ALA A 68 8.89 -6.37 1.57
CA ALA A 68 8.44 -7.05 0.36
C ALA A 68 8.39 -8.58 0.56
N THR A 69 7.43 -9.19 -0.10
CA THR A 69 7.33 -10.64 -0.29
C THR A 69 7.08 -10.95 -1.75
N THR A 70 7.08 -12.24 -2.11
CA THR A 70 6.57 -12.68 -3.40
C THR A 70 5.14 -12.21 -3.63
N GLY A 71 4.76 -12.01 -4.89
CA GLY A 71 3.37 -11.78 -5.28
C GLY A 71 2.54 -13.07 -5.35
N GLY A 72 3.16 -14.24 -5.24
CA GLY A 72 2.45 -15.51 -5.35
C GLY A 72 1.71 -15.64 -6.68
N ASP A 73 0.42 -15.92 -6.61
CA ASP A 73 -0.44 -16.08 -7.79
C ASP A 73 -0.99 -14.76 -8.34
N LEU A 74 -0.64 -13.62 -7.73
CA LEU A 74 -1.07 -12.30 -8.22
C LEU A 74 -0.38 -11.97 -9.55
N PRO A 75 -1.00 -11.10 -10.40
CA PRO A 75 -0.35 -10.61 -11.62
C PRO A 75 0.71 -9.53 -11.32
N ALA A 76 1.43 -9.69 -10.22
CA ALA A 76 2.50 -8.83 -9.76
C ALA A 76 3.63 -9.70 -9.23
N GLN A 77 4.88 -9.27 -9.44
CA GLN A 77 6.03 -10.04 -8.97
C GLN A 77 6.18 -9.93 -7.46
N TRP A 78 5.85 -8.78 -6.89
CA TRP A 78 6.01 -8.55 -5.45
C TRP A 78 4.73 -8.01 -4.81
N VAL A 79 4.57 -8.30 -3.53
CA VAL A 79 3.69 -7.56 -2.64
C VAL A 79 4.58 -6.75 -1.69
N ILE A 80 4.31 -5.46 -1.61
CA ILE A 80 4.95 -4.57 -0.63
C ILE A 80 3.94 -4.36 0.50
N HIS A 81 4.28 -4.85 1.69
CA HIS A 81 3.43 -4.72 2.87
C HIS A 81 3.82 -3.47 3.64
N THR A 82 2.86 -2.62 3.93
CA THR A 82 3.07 -1.43 4.77
C THR A 82 1.94 -1.32 5.78
N VAL A 83 2.25 -0.83 6.97
CA VAL A 83 1.29 -0.71 8.06
C VAL A 83 0.91 0.75 8.24
N GLY A 84 -0.34 1.08 7.91
CA GLY A 84 -0.87 2.42 8.12
C GLY A 84 -1.13 2.69 9.59
N PRO A 85 -1.07 3.96 10.01
CA PRO A 85 -1.44 4.33 11.38
C PRO A 85 -2.96 4.28 11.56
N VAL A 86 -3.39 3.97 12.76
CA VAL A 86 -4.79 4.16 13.17
C VAL A 86 -5.01 5.66 13.37
N TYR A 87 -6.13 6.17 12.88
CA TYR A 87 -6.48 7.58 13.06
C TYR A 87 -6.67 7.91 14.54
N ALA A 88 -6.08 9.00 14.98
CA ALA A 88 -6.20 9.49 16.36
C ALA A 88 -6.46 11.00 16.33
N PRO A 89 -7.68 11.47 16.71
CA PRO A 89 -8.02 12.89 16.63
C PRO A 89 -7.12 13.81 17.46
N GLY A 90 -6.57 13.29 18.55
CA GLY A 90 -5.68 14.06 19.44
C GLY A 90 -4.20 14.01 19.09
N GLU A 91 -3.83 13.31 18.02
CA GLU A 91 -2.44 13.12 17.63
C GLU A 91 -2.32 13.17 16.09
N ASP A 92 -1.41 13.99 15.59
CA ASP A 92 -1.16 14.07 14.14
C ASP A 92 -0.22 12.95 13.71
N ARG A 93 -0.76 11.94 13.03
CA ARG A 93 -0.01 10.82 12.46
C ARG A 93 0.12 10.90 10.94
N SER A 94 -0.10 12.09 10.36
CA SER A 94 -0.06 12.27 8.91
C SER A 94 1.29 11.93 8.30
N SER A 95 2.40 12.26 8.98
CA SER A 95 3.73 11.92 8.50
C SER A 95 3.97 10.41 8.45
N VAL A 96 3.42 9.66 9.40
CA VAL A 96 3.48 8.20 9.40
C VAL A 96 2.69 7.63 8.24
N LEU A 97 1.49 8.16 7.98
CA LEU A 97 0.67 7.74 6.83
C LEU A 97 1.40 8.01 5.51
N ARG A 98 1.97 9.19 5.34
CA ARG A 98 2.76 9.50 4.14
C ARG A 98 3.97 8.59 3.98
N SER A 99 4.61 8.22 5.08
CA SER A 99 5.75 7.30 5.10
C SER A 99 5.40 5.94 4.48
N CYS A 100 4.18 5.46 4.67
CA CYS A 100 3.72 4.22 4.04
C CYS A 100 3.89 4.26 2.52
N TYR A 101 3.55 5.38 1.90
CA TYR A 101 3.67 5.57 0.45
C TYR A 101 5.13 5.78 0.03
N THR A 102 5.84 6.66 0.71
CA THR A 102 7.21 7.01 0.31
C THR A 102 8.18 5.85 0.54
N ARG A 103 8.05 5.12 1.64
CA ARG A 103 8.90 3.94 1.89
C ARG A 103 8.55 2.79 0.94
N SER A 104 7.28 2.61 0.59
CA SER A 104 6.87 1.62 -0.40
C SER A 104 7.46 1.91 -1.77
N LEU A 105 7.46 3.18 -2.20
CA LEU A 105 8.05 3.59 -3.48
C LEU A 105 9.57 3.41 -3.48
N ARG A 106 10.23 3.73 -2.37
CA ARG A 106 11.68 3.51 -2.22
C ARG A 106 12.02 2.02 -2.32
N LEU A 107 11.23 1.18 -1.66
CA LEU A 107 11.42 -0.27 -1.73
C LEU A 107 11.15 -0.81 -3.13
N ALA A 108 10.09 -0.34 -3.80
CA ALA A 108 9.79 -0.70 -5.18
C ALA A 108 10.96 -0.38 -6.11
N HIS A 109 11.54 0.81 -5.96
CA HIS A 109 12.73 1.20 -6.72
C HIS A 109 13.90 0.23 -6.45
N ALA A 110 14.16 -0.09 -5.19
CA ALA A 110 15.24 -1.02 -4.83
C ALA A 110 15.03 -2.41 -5.41
N LEU A 111 13.78 -2.85 -5.57
CA LEU A 111 13.42 -4.13 -6.18
C LEU A 111 13.50 -4.10 -7.72
N GLY A 112 13.64 -2.94 -8.33
CA GLY A 112 13.61 -2.79 -9.77
C GLY A 112 12.19 -2.74 -10.35
N ALA A 113 11.17 -2.48 -9.53
CA ALA A 113 9.79 -2.35 -10.01
C ALA A 113 9.60 -1.05 -10.79
N ALA A 114 9.04 -1.15 -11.98
CA ALA A 114 8.70 0.02 -12.82
C ALA A 114 7.28 0.52 -12.57
N SER A 115 6.39 -0.34 -12.07
CA SER A 115 4.98 -0.02 -11.85
C SER A 115 4.52 -0.51 -10.48
N VAL A 116 3.73 0.32 -9.81
CA VAL A 116 3.24 0.07 -8.44
C VAL A 116 1.77 0.44 -8.34
N ALA A 117 0.95 -0.41 -7.71
CA ALA A 117 -0.43 -0.11 -7.39
C ALA A 117 -0.60 0.05 -5.88
N PHE A 118 -1.28 1.11 -5.46
CA PHE A 118 -1.58 1.42 -4.06
C PHE A 118 -3.07 1.35 -3.76
N PRO A 119 -3.45 0.81 -2.61
CA PRO A 119 -4.77 1.03 -2.04
C PRO A 119 -4.80 2.36 -1.30
N LEU A 120 -5.95 2.77 -0.81
CA LEU A 120 -6.05 3.91 0.11
C LEU A 120 -5.71 3.43 1.53
N ILE A 121 -4.49 3.68 1.96
CA ILE A 121 -3.98 3.21 3.25
C ILE A 121 -4.68 3.94 4.39
N SER A 122 -5.05 3.21 5.44
CA SER A 122 -5.77 3.69 6.64
C SER A 122 -7.18 4.22 6.38
N GLY A 123 -7.68 4.13 5.15
CA GLY A 123 -9.02 4.63 4.78
C GLY A 123 -10.17 3.70 5.16
N GLY A 124 -9.89 2.50 5.62
CA GLY A 124 -10.88 1.51 6.04
C GLY A 124 -11.00 1.43 7.56
N ALA A 125 -10.72 0.24 8.13
CA ALA A 125 -10.88 -0.05 9.54
C ALA A 125 -10.06 0.85 10.47
N TYR A 126 -8.96 1.44 9.98
CA TYR A 126 -8.14 2.36 10.77
C TYR A 126 -8.73 3.76 10.89
N GLY A 127 -9.88 4.02 10.26
CA GLY A 127 -10.74 5.15 10.54
C GLY A 127 -10.26 6.52 10.09
N TRP A 128 -9.27 6.60 9.21
CA TRP A 128 -8.81 7.88 8.70
C TRP A 128 -9.92 8.56 7.88
N PRO A 129 -10.19 9.86 8.09
CA PRO A 129 -11.14 10.57 7.25
C PRO A 129 -10.76 10.46 5.78
N VAL A 130 -11.70 10.08 4.92
CA VAL A 130 -11.41 9.74 3.53
C VAL A 130 -10.77 10.89 2.77
N ASP A 131 -11.30 12.11 2.91
CA ASP A 131 -10.76 13.27 2.19
C ASP A 131 -9.30 13.53 2.57
N ASP A 132 -8.99 13.47 3.87
CA ASP A 132 -7.62 13.67 4.33
C ASP A 132 -6.72 12.49 3.96
N ALA A 133 -7.22 11.27 4.04
CA ALA A 133 -6.46 10.08 3.61
C ALA A 133 -6.03 10.21 2.15
N VAL A 134 -6.91 10.67 1.28
CA VAL A 134 -6.60 10.89 -0.14
C VAL A 134 -5.59 12.02 -0.31
N GLN A 135 -5.74 13.12 0.45
CA GLN A 135 -4.78 14.22 0.40
C GLN A 135 -3.37 13.76 0.79
N GLN A 136 -3.26 12.96 1.87
CA GLN A 136 -1.97 12.44 2.30
C GLN A 136 -1.36 11.49 1.26
N GLN A 137 -2.18 10.64 0.65
CA GLN A 137 -1.75 9.74 -0.42
C GLN A 137 -1.19 10.53 -1.61
N VAL A 138 -1.95 11.47 -2.14
CA VAL A 138 -1.55 12.26 -3.31
C VAL A 138 -0.31 13.09 -3.01
N ARG A 139 -0.26 13.73 -1.85
CA ARG A 139 0.90 14.51 -1.42
C ARG A 139 2.16 13.66 -1.35
N ALA A 140 2.07 12.48 -0.76
CA ALA A 140 3.22 11.59 -0.63
C ALA A 140 3.70 11.07 -1.98
N VAL A 141 2.78 10.63 -2.85
CA VAL A 141 3.14 10.05 -4.14
C VAL A 141 3.69 11.12 -5.09
N LYS A 142 3.07 12.31 -5.14
CA LYS A 142 3.57 13.41 -5.99
C LYS A 142 4.91 13.96 -5.51
N GLY A 143 5.13 13.98 -4.20
CA GLY A 143 6.35 14.51 -3.59
C GLY A 143 7.49 13.50 -3.48
N ALA A 144 7.25 12.23 -3.79
CA ALA A 144 8.26 11.21 -3.66
C ALA A 144 9.38 11.39 -4.69
N ASP A 145 10.62 11.31 -4.22
CA ASP A 145 11.79 11.21 -5.08
C ASP A 145 11.94 9.74 -5.51
N SER A 146 11.21 9.38 -6.55
CA SER A 146 11.11 7.99 -7.01
C SER A 146 11.38 7.87 -8.49
N THR A 147 12.04 6.79 -8.89
CA THR A 147 12.28 6.42 -10.29
C THR A 147 11.28 5.38 -10.80
N VAL A 148 10.25 5.06 -10.03
CA VAL A 148 9.14 4.22 -10.49
C VAL A 148 8.43 4.95 -11.64
N GLU A 149 8.22 4.25 -12.76
CA GLU A 149 7.68 4.88 -13.97
C GLU A 149 6.19 5.20 -13.85
N SER A 150 5.42 4.29 -13.23
CA SER A 150 3.98 4.48 -13.08
C SER A 150 3.47 4.05 -11.72
N VAL A 151 2.53 4.82 -11.20
CA VAL A 151 1.82 4.55 -9.96
C VAL A 151 0.33 4.55 -10.27
N THR A 152 -0.36 3.49 -9.89
CA THR A 152 -1.82 3.39 -9.99
C THR A 152 -2.42 3.49 -8.59
N LEU A 153 -3.28 4.47 -8.37
CA LEU A 153 -4.04 4.63 -7.14
C LEU A 153 -5.38 3.92 -7.34
N VAL A 154 -5.57 2.81 -6.64
CA VAL A 154 -6.75 1.97 -6.81
C VAL A 154 -7.81 2.38 -5.78
N ALA A 155 -8.91 2.95 -6.27
CA ALA A 155 -10.05 3.33 -5.45
C ALA A 155 -11.09 2.21 -5.47
N PHE A 156 -11.65 1.86 -4.31
CA PHE A 156 -12.68 0.83 -4.24
C PHE A 156 -14.09 1.37 -4.51
N SER A 157 -14.23 2.68 -4.71
CA SER A 157 -15.52 3.30 -5.06
C SER A 157 -15.33 4.49 -6.00
N SER A 158 -16.39 4.83 -6.75
CA SER A 158 -16.38 5.99 -7.63
C SER A 158 -16.21 7.30 -6.84
N ARG A 159 -16.77 7.38 -5.63
CA ARG A 159 -16.62 8.56 -4.76
C ARG A 159 -15.15 8.83 -4.43
N ILE A 160 -14.42 7.79 -4.02
CA ILE A 160 -12.99 7.92 -3.70
C ILE A 160 -12.19 8.26 -4.94
N ALA A 161 -12.49 7.66 -6.08
CA ALA A 161 -11.82 7.97 -7.34
C ALA A 161 -12.03 9.44 -7.72
N ASP A 162 -13.24 9.96 -7.58
CA ASP A 162 -13.56 11.36 -7.90
C ASP A 162 -12.80 12.33 -6.99
N ILE A 163 -12.74 12.05 -5.68
CA ILE A 163 -11.97 12.84 -4.72
C ILE A 163 -10.48 12.83 -5.12
N THR A 164 -9.95 11.66 -5.44
CA THR A 164 -8.55 11.49 -5.81
C THR A 164 -8.21 12.27 -7.08
N ARG A 165 -9.04 12.17 -8.11
CA ARG A 165 -8.84 12.89 -9.37
C ARG A 165 -8.89 14.41 -9.17
N ARG A 166 -9.80 14.88 -8.32
CA ARG A 166 -9.91 16.30 -8.00
C ARG A 166 -8.66 16.83 -7.33
N ILE A 167 -8.09 16.08 -6.39
CA ILE A 167 -6.89 16.49 -5.65
C ILE A 167 -5.65 16.41 -6.55
N LEU A 168 -5.61 15.44 -7.47
CA LEU A 168 -4.50 15.32 -8.43
C LEU A 168 -4.48 16.42 -9.48
N ALA A 169 -5.62 16.99 -9.79
CA ALA A 169 -5.76 17.98 -10.88
C ALA A 169 -4.98 19.27 -10.61
#